data_08242d374a66ecb461c8d1ec90d6c4d8
#
_entry.id   08242d374a66ecb461c8d1ec90d6c4d8
#
_cell.length_a   1.000
_cell.length_b   1.000
_cell.length_c   1.000
_cell.angle_alpha   90.00
_cell.angle_beta   90.00
_cell.angle_gamma   90.00
#
_symmetry.space_group_name_H-M   'P 1'
#
loop_
_entity.id
_entity.type
_entity.pdbx_description
1 polymer ?
#
loop_
_entity_poly.entity_id
_entity_poly.type
_entity_poly.pdbx_seq_one_letter_code
_entity_poly.pdbx_strand_id
1 'polypeptide(L)'
;DVYKRQYFNSGDLLTLHENNWLSFADRVGDTFRWKGENVSTMEVAAIVNKAEGVLDANVYGVQVDNTEGRAGMAQMNVSESFNLSSFADHVEKNLNGFQKPYFLRLTKEMQTTGTFKHQKEDLKKLGFDPSKSQDPVYFLNGDKYEEINEELYKSIQSGNVRF
;
A
#
# COMPACT_ATOMS: atom_id res chain seq x y z
N ASP A 1 -33.95 -5.78 -10.63
CA ASP A 1 -34.50 -5.02 -11.73
C ASP A 1 -33.53 -3.89 -12.16
N VAL A 2 -32.44 -4.32 -12.79
CA VAL A 2 -31.32 -3.45 -13.20
C VAL A 2 -31.74 -2.49 -14.32
N TYR A 3 -32.76 -2.82 -15.06
CA TYR A 3 -33.23 -2.07 -16.23
C TYR A 3 -33.86 -0.71 -15.93
N LYS A 4 -34.31 -0.51 -14.72
CA LYS A 4 -35.05 0.72 -14.39
C LYS A 4 -34.19 1.85 -13.89
N ARG A 5 -32.90 1.63 -13.65
CA ARG A 5 -32.03 2.65 -13.04
C ARG A 5 -31.12 3.39 -14.00
N GLN A 6 -30.92 2.89 -15.21
CA GLN A 6 -30.14 3.55 -16.29
C GLN A 6 -28.78 4.13 -15.90
N TYR A 7 -28.17 3.66 -14.80
CA TYR A 7 -26.87 4.10 -14.33
C TYR A 7 -25.89 2.93 -14.36
N PHE A 8 -24.73 3.20 -14.92
CA PHE A 8 -23.60 2.28 -14.85
C PHE A 8 -22.70 2.68 -13.70
N ASN A 9 -22.48 1.77 -12.75
CA ASN A 9 -21.51 1.97 -11.68
C ASN A 9 -20.14 1.51 -12.17
N SER A 10 -19.27 2.46 -12.55
CA SER A 10 -17.91 2.18 -12.98
C SER A 10 -17.00 1.76 -11.81
N GLY A 11 -17.40 2.08 -10.57
CA GLY A 11 -16.57 1.90 -9.40
C GLY A 11 -15.46 2.96 -9.28
N ASP A 12 -15.57 4.05 -10.01
CA ASP A 12 -14.61 5.15 -9.95
C ASP A 12 -15.12 6.28 -9.04
N LEU A 13 -14.22 6.87 -8.27
CA LEU A 13 -14.41 8.12 -7.55
C LEU A 13 -13.95 9.27 -8.45
N LEU A 14 -14.83 10.23 -8.63
CA LEU A 14 -14.55 11.40 -9.45
C LEU A 14 -14.68 12.65 -8.57
N THR A 15 -13.77 13.61 -8.78
CA THR A 15 -13.87 14.94 -8.20
C THR A 15 -14.59 15.86 -9.17
N LEU A 16 -15.70 16.46 -8.72
CA LEU A 16 -16.40 17.50 -9.45
C LEU A 16 -15.77 18.87 -9.11
N HIS A 17 -15.28 19.57 -10.13
CA HIS A 17 -14.73 20.92 -10.03
C HIS A 17 -15.79 21.99 -10.27
N GLU A 18 -15.54 23.23 -9.84
CA GLU A 18 -16.47 24.37 -9.95
C GLU A 18 -16.93 24.67 -11.38
N ASN A 19 -16.13 24.32 -12.37
CA ASN A 19 -16.44 24.45 -13.81
C ASN A 19 -17.20 23.24 -14.39
N ASN A 20 -17.77 22.39 -13.57
CA ASN A 20 -18.44 21.14 -13.93
C ASN A 20 -17.54 20.10 -14.64
N TRP A 21 -16.23 20.21 -14.52
CA TRP A 21 -15.31 19.19 -14.95
C TRP A 21 -15.20 18.09 -13.92
N LEU A 22 -15.06 16.86 -14.37
CA LEU A 22 -14.81 15.69 -13.55
C LEU A 22 -13.36 15.26 -13.77
N SER A 23 -12.60 15.15 -12.68
CA SER A 23 -11.31 14.48 -12.70
C SER A 23 -11.41 13.13 -11.99
N PHE A 24 -10.67 12.15 -12.47
CA PHE A 24 -10.54 10.88 -11.80
C PHE A 24 -9.79 11.11 -10.47
N ALA A 25 -10.40 10.70 -9.37
CA ALA A 25 -9.78 10.81 -8.04
C ALA A 25 -9.22 9.47 -7.57
N ASP A 26 -10.03 8.40 -7.67
CA ASP A 26 -9.62 7.05 -7.25
C ASP A 26 -10.62 6.01 -7.74
N ARG A 27 -10.38 4.75 -7.43
CA ARG A 27 -11.31 3.65 -7.67
C ARG A 27 -11.92 3.19 -6.35
N VAL A 28 -13.24 3.01 -6.33
CA VAL A 28 -13.92 2.41 -5.18
C VAL A 28 -13.33 1.01 -4.93
N GLY A 29 -12.66 0.83 -3.79
CA GLY A 29 -11.95 -0.40 -3.44
C GLY A 29 -10.42 -0.33 -3.58
N ASP A 30 -9.87 0.75 -4.13
CA ASP A 30 -8.42 1.04 -4.10
C ASP A 30 -8.02 1.93 -2.91
N THR A 31 -8.95 2.21 -2.02
CA THR A 31 -8.70 2.82 -0.72
C THR A 31 -8.65 1.76 0.37
N PHE A 32 -7.92 2.04 1.43
CA PHE A 32 -8.01 1.31 2.69
C PHE A 32 -8.18 2.27 3.86
N ARG A 33 -8.72 1.79 4.98
CA ARG A 33 -8.91 2.59 6.18
C ARG A 33 -7.86 2.23 7.22
N TRP A 34 -7.15 3.24 7.72
CA TRP A 34 -6.16 3.07 8.77
C TRP A 34 -6.24 4.22 9.79
N LYS A 35 -6.24 3.89 11.08
CA LYS A 35 -6.33 4.90 12.17
C LYS A 35 -7.51 5.87 12.01
N GLY A 36 -8.64 5.39 11.51
CA GLY A 36 -9.84 6.20 11.30
C GLY A 36 -9.88 6.97 9.97
N GLU A 37 -8.77 7.03 9.22
CA GLU A 37 -8.62 7.79 7.99
C GLU A 37 -8.72 6.89 6.75
N ASN A 38 -9.27 7.43 5.67
CA ASN A 38 -9.25 6.77 4.37
C ASN A 38 -7.95 7.10 3.63
N VAL A 39 -7.26 6.08 3.15
CA VAL A 39 -5.98 6.21 2.43
C VAL A 39 -6.17 5.80 0.98
N SER A 40 -5.87 6.71 0.06
CA SER A 40 -5.82 6.43 -1.37
C SER A 40 -4.52 5.69 -1.71
N THR A 41 -4.64 4.49 -2.28
CA THR A 41 -3.46 3.72 -2.68
C THR A 41 -2.70 4.38 -3.82
N MET A 42 -3.41 5.12 -4.68
CA MET A 42 -2.80 5.84 -5.81
C MET A 42 -1.98 7.06 -5.35
N GLU A 43 -2.47 7.82 -4.38
CA GLU A 43 -1.73 8.95 -3.81
C GLU A 43 -0.43 8.48 -3.15
N VAL A 44 -0.51 7.43 -2.34
CA VAL A 44 0.66 6.85 -1.68
C VAL A 44 1.64 6.30 -2.73
N ALA A 45 1.16 5.54 -3.72
CA ALA A 45 1.99 5.01 -4.79
C ALA A 45 2.69 6.12 -5.59
N ALA A 46 2.00 7.24 -5.86
CA ALA A 46 2.58 8.38 -6.57
C ALA A 46 3.75 9.03 -5.80
N ILE A 47 3.71 9.01 -4.46
CA ILE A 47 4.81 9.48 -3.62
C ILE A 47 5.92 8.44 -3.55
N VAL A 48 5.59 7.17 -3.31
CA VAL A 48 6.55 6.07 -3.24
C VAL A 48 7.36 5.95 -4.54
N ASN A 49 6.71 6.06 -5.70
CA ASN A 49 7.38 6.00 -7.02
C ASN A 49 8.33 7.17 -7.31
N LYS A 50 8.28 8.24 -6.53
CA LYS A 50 9.24 9.37 -6.64
C LYS A 50 10.52 9.16 -5.83
N ALA A 51 10.56 8.15 -4.99
CA ALA A 51 11.75 7.87 -4.19
C ALA A 51 12.87 7.32 -5.07
N GLU A 52 14.10 7.74 -4.75
CA GLU A 52 15.28 7.30 -5.49
C GLU A 52 15.44 5.77 -5.43
N GLY A 53 15.69 5.16 -6.57
CA GLY A 53 15.88 3.73 -6.70
C GLY A 53 14.60 2.90 -6.75
N VAL A 54 13.41 3.48 -6.59
CA VAL A 54 12.13 2.80 -6.81
C VAL A 54 11.82 2.82 -8.31
N LEU A 55 11.65 1.66 -8.91
CA LEU A 55 11.31 1.49 -10.33
C LEU A 55 9.79 1.43 -10.53
N ASP A 56 9.10 0.72 -9.63
CA ASP A 56 7.65 0.63 -9.62
C ASP A 56 7.15 0.20 -8.23
N ALA A 57 5.94 0.64 -7.85
CA ALA A 57 5.34 0.31 -6.58
C ALA A 57 3.84 0.06 -6.70
N ASN A 58 3.37 -0.99 -6.03
CA ASN A 58 1.97 -1.31 -5.87
C ASN A 58 1.59 -1.19 -4.38
N VAL A 59 0.67 -0.27 -4.07
CA VAL A 59 0.24 0.01 -2.69
C VAL A 59 -1.13 -0.60 -2.43
N TYR A 60 -1.29 -1.21 -1.27
CA TYR A 60 -2.53 -1.85 -0.81
C TYR A 60 -2.59 -1.89 0.71
N GLY A 61 -3.79 -2.14 1.25
CA GLY A 61 -3.97 -2.31 2.69
C GLY A 61 -3.95 -3.79 3.09
N VAL A 62 -3.19 -4.12 4.14
CA VAL A 62 -3.12 -5.46 4.74
C VAL A 62 -3.75 -5.48 6.12
N GLN A 63 -4.41 -6.57 6.45
CA GLN A 63 -4.96 -6.78 7.78
C GLN A 63 -3.82 -7.04 8.78
N VAL A 64 -3.88 -6.38 9.91
CA VAL A 64 -3.01 -6.64 11.05
C VAL A 64 -3.89 -7.07 12.21
N ASP A 65 -3.53 -8.15 12.88
CA ASP A 65 -4.28 -8.67 14.02
C ASP A 65 -4.33 -7.64 15.15
N ASN A 66 -5.42 -7.61 15.89
CA ASN A 66 -5.65 -6.70 17.00
C ASN A 66 -5.66 -5.19 16.63
N THR A 67 -5.82 -4.85 15.34
CA THR A 67 -5.94 -3.46 14.92
C THR A 67 -7.25 -3.21 14.16
N GLU A 68 -7.75 -1.97 14.21
CA GLU A 68 -8.86 -1.55 13.36
C GLU A 68 -8.33 -1.04 12.00
N GLY A 69 -9.00 -1.50 10.94
CA GLY A 69 -8.65 -1.11 9.58
C GLY A 69 -7.57 -1.99 8.96
N ARG A 70 -6.80 -1.41 8.06
CA ARG A 70 -5.73 -2.08 7.32
C ARG A 70 -4.51 -1.19 7.25
N ALA A 71 -3.37 -1.69 7.62
CA ALA A 71 -2.11 -0.98 7.50
C ALA A 71 -1.64 -0.92 6.04
N GLY A 72 -1.03 0.19 5.65
CA GLY A 72 -0.46 0.34 4.32
C GLY A 72 0.71 -0.62 4.08
N MET A 73 0.72 -1.26 2.93
CA MET A 73 1.82 -2.06 2.43
C MET A 73 2.16 -1.67 1.00
N ALA A 74 3.44 -1.56 0.70
CA ALA A 74 3.95 -1.33 -0.64
C ALA A 74 4.80 -2.52 -1.10
N GLN A 75 4.42 -3.13 -2.23
CA GLN A 75 5.31 -4.01 -2.97
C GLN A 75 6.08 -3.15 -3.97
N MET A 76 7.39 -3.24 -3.95
CA MET A 76 8.25 -2.39 -4.76
C MET A 76 9.25 -3.21 -5.57
N ASN A 77 9.42 -2.85 -6.83
CA ASN A 77 10.57 -3.20 -7.62
C ASN A 77 11.60 -2.07 -7.47
N VAL A 78 12.83 -2.42 -7.14
CA VAL A 78 13.87 -1.44 -6.82
C VAL A 78 15.14 -1.72 -7.62
N SER A 79 15.86 -0.66 -7.95
CA SER A 79 17.17 -0.72 -8.59
C SER A 79 18.29 -0.99 -7.58
N GLU A 80 19.49 -1.25 -8.06
CA GLU A 80 20.69 -1.42 -7.22
C GLU A 80 21.04 -0.15 -6.42
N SER A 81 20.58 1.02 -6.86
CA SER A 81 20.80 2.29 -6.15
C SER A 81 19.83 2.53 -5.00
N PHE A 82 18.82 1.67 -4.81
CA PHE A 82 17.83 1.82 -3.75
C PHE A 82 18.47 1.76 -2.37
N ASN A 83 18.14 2.73 -1.53
CA ASN A 83 18.59 2.79 -0.15
C ASN A 83 17.40 2.89 0.80
N LEU A 84 17.26 1.92 1.69
CA LEU A 84 16.12 1.79 2.59
C LEU A 84 16.01 2.95 3.59
N SER A 85 17.14 3.49 4.07
CA SER A 85 17.15 4.64 4.96
C SER A 85 16.70 5.92 4.26
N SER A 86 17.23 6.18 3.06
CA SER A 86 16.79 7.32 2.23
C SER A 86 15.32 7.22 1.85
N PHE A 87 14.82 6.01 1.65
CA PHE A 87 13.40 5.75 1.40
C PHE A 87 12.56 6.07 2.64
N ALA A 88 13.00 5.68 3.84
CA ALA A 88 12.32 6.01 5.09
C ALA A 88 12.21 7.54 5.28
N ASP A 89 13.31 8.28 5.05
CA ASP A 89 13.30 9.74 5.10
C ASP A 89 12.35 10.36 4.07
N HIS A 90 12.29 9.78 2.86
CA HIS A 90 11.39 10.23 1.81
C HIS A 90 9.92 10.05 2.22
N VAL A 91 9.57 8.89 2.77
CA VAL A 91 8.22 8.58 3.27
C VAL A 91 7.85 9.49 4.43
N GLU A 92 8.77 9.68 5.40
CA GLU A 92 8.55 10.55 6.56
C GLU A 92 8.25 11.99 6.16
N LYS A 93 8.97 12.50 5.16
CA LYS A 93 8.85 13.87 4.69
C LYS A 93 7.58 14.14 3.88
N ASN A 94 7.09 13.16 3.12
CA ASN A 94 6.07 13.36 2.08
C ASN A 94 4.71 12.72 2.39
N LEU A 95 4.61 11.86 3.40
CA LEU A 95 3.37 11.18 3.78
C LEU A 95 2.99 11.44 5.24
N ASN A 96 1.70 11.60 5.47
CA ASN A 96 1.17 11.65 6.84
C ASN A 96 1.28 10.28 7.52
N GLY A 97 1.28 10.25 8.85
CA GLY A 97 1.48 9.01 9.61
C GLY A 97 0.53 7.87 9.23
N PHE A 98 -0.73 8.17 8.91
CA PHE A 98 -1.71 7.16 8.48
C PHE A 98 -1.54 6.71 7.02
N GLN A 99 -0.85 7.50 6.18
CA GLN A 99 -0.60 7.19 4.76
C GLN A 99 0.68 6.38 4.56
N LYS A 100 1.61 6.41 5.52
CA LYS A 100 2.89 5.69 5.40
C LYS A 100 2.66 4.20 5.19
N PRO A 101 3.36 3.56 4.23
CA PRO A 101 3.37 2.12 4.16
C PRO A 101 4.14 1.56 5.35
N TYR A 102 3.44 0.93 6.28
CA TYR A 102 4.05 0.28 7.42
C TYR A 102 4.81 -0.98 7.04
N PHE A 103 4.45 -1.57 5.90
CA PHE A 103 5.10 -2.76 5.39
C PHE A 103 5.62 -2.53 3.99
N LEU A 104 6.82 -3.05 3.71
CA LEU A 104 7.41 -3.08 2.38
C LEU A 104 7.70 -4.52 2.00
N ARG A 105 7.49 -4.86 0.72
CA ARG A 105 7.99 -6.09 0.09
C ARG A 105 8.84 -5.67 -1.09
N LEU A 106 10.11 -6.06 -1.07
CA LEU A 106 11.01 -5.78 -2.18
C LEU A 106 11.04 -6.98 -3.11
N THR A 107 10.66 -6.79 -4.37
CA THR A 107 10.64 -7.83 -5.39
C THR A 107 11.59 -7.50 -6.53
N LYS A 108 12.17 -8.51 -7.14
CA LYS A 108 13.03 -8.35 -8.31
C LYS A 108 12.24 -8.15 -9.60
N GLU A 109 11.04 -8.69 -9.67
CA GLU A 109 10.17 -8.61 -10.83
C GLU A 109 8.74 -8.33 -10.40
N MET A 110 8.16 -7.24 -10.90
CA MET A 110 6.72 -7.04 -10.81
C MET A 110 6.07 -7.76 -11.98
N GLN A 111 5.20 -8.72 -11.70
CA GLN A 111 4.45 -9.40 -12.74
C GLN A 111 3.46 -8.41 -13.37
N THR A 112 3.78 -7.93 -14.55
CA THR A 112 2.87 -7.13 -15.40
C THR A 112 1.92 -8.07 -16.14
N THR A 113 0.98 -8.69 -15.45
CA THR A 113 -0.12 -9.37 -16.12
C THR A 113 -1.33 -8.45 -16.21
N GLY A 114 -2.01 -8.48 -17.34
CA GLY A 114 -3.01 -7.51 -17.84
C GLY A 114 -4.24 -7.19 -16.99
N THR A 115 -4.26 -7.51 -15.70
CA THR A 115 -5.32 -7.11 -14.78
C THR A 115 -4.76 -6.82 -13.39
N PHE A 116 -4.39 -5.57 -13.15
CA PHE A 116 -3.94 -5.05 -11.85
C PHE A 116 -4.84 -5.43 -10.66
N LYS A 117 -6.12 -5.66 -10.88
CA LYS A 117 -7.08 -5.99 -9.83
C LYS A 117 -6.86 -7.38 -9.22
N HIS A 118 -6.55 -8.39 -10.03
CA HIS A 118 -6.29 -9.75 -9.52
C HIS A 118 -4.98 -9.83 -8.74
N GLN A 119 -3.97 -9.09 -9.14
CA GLN A 119 -2.69 -9.03 -8.44
C GLN A 119 -2.82 -8.46 -7.03
N LYS A 120 -3.58 -7.37 -6.85
CA LYS A 120 -3.78 -6.76 -5.51
C LYS A 120 -4.46 -7.72 -4.53
N GLU A 121 -5.42 -8.52 -4.99
CA GLU A 121 -6.09 -9.50 -4.11
C GLU A 121 -5.15 -10.62 -3.67
N ASP A 122 -4.28 -11.10 -4.54
CA ASP A 122 -3.30 -12.13 -4.18
C ASP A 122 -2.21 -11.56 -3.27
N LEU A 123 -1.76 -10.32 -3.49
CA LEU A 123 -0.84 -9.61 -2.62
C LEU A 123 -1.42 -9.35 -1.23
N LYS A 124 -2.70 -8.99 -1.14
CA LYS A 124 -3.41 -8.85 0.15
C LYS A 124 -3.46 -10.17 0.92
N LYS A 125 -3.63 -11.31 0.23
CA LYS A 125 -3.64 -12.66 0.85
C LYS A 125 -2.24 -13.07 1.33
N LEU A 126 -1.19 -12.70 0.60
CA LEU A 126 0.19 -12.91 1.04
C LEU A 126 0.47 -12.10 2.31
N GLY A 127 -0.05 -10.86 2.36
CA GLY A 127 0.15 -9.97 3.49
C GLY A 127 1.63 -9.68 3.73
N PHE A 128 1.99 -9.47 4.99
CA PHE A 128 3.36 -9.20 5.43
C PHE A 128 4.05 -10.44 6.03
N ASP A 129 3.50 -11.63 5.84
CA ASP A 129 4.08 -12.89 6.30
C ASP A 129 5.35 -13.21 5.49
N PRO A 130 6.53 -13.24 6.14
CA PRO A 130 7.80 -13.50 5.45
C PRO A 130 7.92 -14.95 4.99
N SER A 131 7.14 -15.89 5.55
CA SER A 131 7.19 -17.31 5.17
C SER A 131 6.47 -17.61 3.87
N LYS A 132 5.59 -16.71 3.41
CA LYS A 132 4.76 -16.92 2.21
C LYS A 132 5.42 -16.50 0.90
N SER A 133 6.59 -15.87 0.95
CA SER A 133 7.32 -15.41 -0.23
C SER A 133 8.82 -15.45 0.03
N GLN A 134 9.61 -15.57 -1.03
CA GLN A 134 11.07 -15.43 -0.94
C GLN A 134 11.52 -13.96 -0.94
N ASP A 135 10.59 -13.03 -1.23
CA ASP A 135 10.88 -11.60 -1.21
C ASP A 135 11.04 -11.10 0.21
N PRO A 136 12.08 -10.31 0.53
CA PRO A 136 12.23 -9.72 1.85
C PRO A 136 11.11 -8.75 2.16
N VAL A 137 10.62 -8.83 3.39
CA VAL A 137 9.54 -7.98 3.92
C VAL A 137 10.09 -7.15 5.06
N TYR A 138 9.73 -5.86 5.08
CA TYR A 138 10.20 -4.91 6.10
C TYR A 138 9.01 -4.29 6.82
N PHE A 139 9.23 -3.92 8.06
CA PHE A 139 8.29 -3.20 8.92
C PHE A 139 8.86 -1.84 9.32
N LEU A 140 8.03 -0.80 9.30
CA LEU A 140 8.37 0.53 9.76
C LEU A 140 8.28 0.60 11.29
N ASN A 141 9.43 0.54 11.95
CA ASN A 141 9.56 0.68 13.40
C ASN A 141 10.07 2.08 13.73
N GLY A 142 9.16 2.95 14.18
CA GLY A 142 9.47 4.37 14.37
C GLY A 142 9.77 5.07 13.06
N ASP A 143 11.02 5.43 12.81
CA ASP A 143 11.50 6.13 11.62
C ASP A 143 12.32 5.25 10.65
N LYS A 144 12.44 3.94 10.94
CA LYS A 144 13.28 3.02 10.17
C LYS A 144 12.52 1.78 9.75
N TYR A 145 12.85 1.28 8.57
CA TYR A 145 12.41 -0.03 8.13
C TYR A 145 13.40 -1.10 8.59
N GLU A 146 12.89 -2.13 9.21
CA GLU A 146 13.65 -3.33 9.62
C GLU A 146 13.06 -4.58 8.97
N GLU A 147 13.91 -5.52 8.59
CA GLU A 147 13.48 -6.76 7.96
C GLU A 147 12.68 -7.61 8.95
N ILE A 148 11.54 -8.12 8.50
CA ILE A 148 10.67 -8.96 9.32
C ILE A 148 11.24 -10.38 9.36
N ASN A 149 11.74 -10.75 10.53
CA ASN A 149 12.04 -12.14 10.87
C ASN A 149 10.85 -12.80 11.58
N GLU A 150 10.96 -14.07 11.90
CA GLU A 150 9.87 -14.83 12.55
C GLU A 150 9.50 -14.28 13.94
N GLU A 151 10.46 -13.75 14.69
CA GLU A 151 10.24 -13.18 16.01
C GLU A 151 9.46 -11.86 15.94
N LEU A 152 9.90 -10.95 15.05
CA LEU A 152 9.21 -9.68 14.81
C LEU A 152 7.80 -9.91 14.24
N TYR A 153 7.64 -10.88 13.34
CA TYR A 153 6.34 -11.25 12.79
C TYR A 153 5.36 -11.68 13.89
N LYS A 154 5.78 -12.56 14.80
CA LYS A 154 4.99 -12.99 15.96
C LYS A 154 4.67 -11.82 16.89
N SER A 155 5.61 -10.90 17.09
CA SER A 155 5.43 -9.70 17.90
C SER A 155 4.38 -8.76 17.31
N ILE A 156 4.38 -8.57 15.99
CA ILE A 156 3.36 -7.79 15.27
C ILE A 156 1.98 -8.44 15.42
N GLN A 157 1.88 -9.76 15.19
CA GLN A 157 0.61 -10.49 15.30
C GLN A 157 0.03 -10.47 16.72
N SER A 158 0.88 -10.49 17.74
CA SER A 158 0.43 -10.43 19.15
C SER A 158 0.07 -9.03 19.63
N GLY A 159 0.25 -7.99 18.77
CA GLY A 159 -0.04 -6.61 19.14
C GLY A 159 1.00 -5.96 20.07
N ASN A 160 2.19 -6.51 20.15
CA ASN A 160 3.29 -6.01 21.01
C ASN A 160 4.11 -4.90 20.35
N VAL A 161 3.78 -4.51 19.12
CA VAL A 161 4.40 -3.38 18.41
C VAL A 161 3.43 -2.20 18.28
N ARG A 162 3.99 -1.00 18.22
CA ARG A 162 3.20 0.22 17.99
C ARG A 162 3.28 0.62 16.51
N PHE A 163 2.15 1.01 15.99
CA PHE A 163 1.98 1.57 14.65
C PHE A 163 1.90 3.09 14.69
#